data_6c0f573361cb1b211f7ae828a70237e3
#
_entry.id   6c0f573361cb1b211f7ae828a70237e3
#
_cell.length_a   1.000
_cell.length_b   1.000
_cell.length_c   1.000
_cell.angle_alpha   90.00
_cell.angle_beta   90.00
_cell.angle_gamma   90.00
#
_symmetry.space_group_name_H-M   'P 1'
#
loop_
_entity.id
_entity.type
_entity.pdbx_description
1 polymer ?
#
loop_
_entity_poly.entity_id
_entity_poly.type
_entity_poly.pdbx_seq_one_letter_code
_entity_poly.pdbx_strand_id
1 'polypeptide(L)'
;MSTLIICLPLAASGATAGYDYALSPDGRSLGVHSSAPLALLPTPARGGEVVAVVPASMLSWHRVELPKGVGPGSTRLKPILEGLLEDRLLDDAARLHLALAPGADADGGIWVAACDRQWLASHLHALEAAQRPVGRVVPEFAPSSGPMRLYALDEPGFPQLVITGQNAGGVLRLPLSASASEMIPALPEGTPTEGEEVMVLAEPGVAAVAEHTLHCKVSLLTRPQRWLDAARSPWDLAQFDLVSSSRTRTVKRLSSIGRELLQSPTWRPARWGMAALLLANLVGLNAWAWREQSALDATRASLRTLLTQTFPQVRVVVDAPLQMEREVAALRQATGAASERDLETMLAAAGASLPAGRVPGSIEFAAGEAKLKGLQLSPQETSSLSLQLKNIGYAARVEGDTAIIRPDTSLGLAP
;
A
#
# COMPACT_ATOMS: atom_id res chain seq x y z
N MET A 1 10.84 -12.45 18.28
CA MET A 1 9.95 -13.40 17.57
C MET A 1 10.74 -14.66 17.33
N SER A 2 10.12 -15.82 17.51
CA SER A 2 10.83 -17.08 17.20
C SER A 2 11.09 -17.19 15.70
N THR A 3 12.28 -17.61 15.33
CA THR A 3 12.71 -17.76 13.94
C THR A 3 13.21 -19.16 13.70
N LEU A 4 12.64 -19.84 12.72
CA LEU A 4 13.18 -21.09 12.19
C LEU A 4 14.08 -20.73 11.00
N ILE A 5 15.36 -21.02 11.11
CA ILE A 5 16.36 -20.77 10.08
C ILE A 5 16.67 -22.11 9.42
N ILE A 6 16.53 -22.20 8.11
CA ILE A 6 16.73 -23.43 7.34
C ILE A 6 17.82 -23.17 6.30
N CYS A 7 18.93 -23.89 6.37
CA CYS A 7 19.94 -23.86 5.31
C CYS A 7 19.48 -24.75 4.15
N LEU A 8 19.44 -24.21 2.95
CA LEU A 8 19.05 -24.96 1.75
C LEU A 8 20.20 -25.90 1.34
N PRO A 9 19.92 -27.20 1.14
CA PRO A 9 20.96 -28.13 0.70
C PRO A 9 21.36 -27.86 -0.76
N LEU A 10 22.61 -28.17 -1.10
CA LEU A 10 23.13 -28.01 -2.47
C LEU A 10 22.45 -28.96 -3.46
N ALA A 11 22.08 -30.14 -3.01
CA ALA A 11 21.36 -31.11 -3.83
C ALA A 11 19.96 -30.62 -4.15
N ALA A 12 19.39 -31.12 -5.25
CA ALA A 12 18.00 -30.83 -5.59
C ALA A 12 17.03 -31.22 -4.46
N SER A 13 15.91 -30.50 -4.35
CA SER A 13 14.88 -30.80 -3.36
C SER A 13 14.32 -32.20 -3.54
N GLY A 14 14.27 -32.98 -2.48
CA GLY A 14 13.74 -34.35 -2.46
C GLY A 14 13.17 -34.74 -1.10
N ALA A 15 12.32 -35.74 -1.07
CA ALA A 15 11.68 -36.20 0.18
C ALA A 15 12.68 -36.69 1.25
N THR A 16 13.85 -37.16 0.82
CA THR A 16 14.94 -37.63 1.67
C THR A 16 16.05 -36.63 1.90
N ALA A 17 15.98 -35.43 1.28
CA ALA A 17 16.98 -34.43 1.49
C ALA A 17 16.96 -33.95 2.95
N GLY A 18 18.13 -34.00 3.60
CA GLY A 18 18.31 -33.45 4.94
C GLY A 18 18.42 -31.95 4.85
N TYR A 19 17.66 -31.24 5.67
CA TYR A 19 17.76 -29.78 5.84
C TYR A 19 18.38 -29.48 7.19
N ASP A 20 19.49 -28.79 7.17
CA ASP A 20 20.08 -28.27 8.40
C ASP A 20 19.25 -27.06 8.85
N TYR A 21 18.94 -27.01 10.13
CA TYR A 21 18.14 -25.93 10.68
C TYR A 21 18.63 -25.44 12.04
N ALA A 22 18.29 -24.23 12.38
CA ALA A 22 18.46 -23.64 13.70
C ALA A 22 17.17 -22.94 14.13
N LEU A 23 16.83 -23.08 15.42
CA LEU A 23 15.71 -22.36 16.04
C LEU A 23 16.29 -21.22 16.89
N SER A 24 15.81 -20.03 16.67
CA SER A 24 16.04 -18.90 17.55
C SER A 24 14.74 -18.49 18.24
N PRO A 25 14.68 -18.41 19.58
CA PRO A 25 13.47 -18.02 20.29
C PRO A 25 13.11 -16.54 20.13
N ASP A 26 14.10 -15.69 19.92
CA ASP A 26 13.98 -14.24 19.90
C ASP A 26 14.53 -13.56 18.63
N GLY A 27 15.10 -14.34 17.70
CA GLY A 27 15.82 -13.85 16.53
C GLY A 27 17.21 -13.28 16.85
N ARG A 28 17.71 -13.48 18.07
CA ARG A 28 19.00 -12.95 18.56
C ARG A 28 19.89 -13.99 19.16
N SER A 29 19.32 -14.93 19.88
CA SER A 29 20.03 -16.04 20.52
C SER A 29 19.83 -17.31 19.75
N LEU A 30 20.85 -18.17 19.74
CA LEU A 30 20.79 -19.49 19.14
C LEU A 30 20.15 -20.47 20.14
N GLY A 31 19.12 -21.18 19.70
CA GLY A 31 18.51 -22.27 20.43
C GLY A 31 18.96 -23.64 19.88
N VAL A 32 17.99 -24.54 19.68
CA VAL A 32 18.23 -25.89 19.14
C VAL A 32 18.63 -25.80 17.67
N HIS A 33 19.64 -26.59 17.29
CA HIS A 33 20.02 -26.79 15.89
C HIS A 33 20.22 -28.29 15.63
N SER A 34 19.85 -28.73 14.43
CA SER A 34 19.96 -30.14 14.00
C SER A 34 19.77 -30.22 12.49
N SER A 35 19.86 -31.44 11.98
CA SER A 35 19.49 -31.78 10.61
C SER A 35 18.27 -32.70 10.61
N ALA A 36 17.31 -32.48 9.72
CA ALA A 36 16.11 -33.32 9.62
C ALA A 36 15.59 -33.36 8.18
N PRO A 37 14.92 -34.45 7.80
CA PRO A 37 14.12 -34.47 6.58
C PRO A 37 13.03 -33.41 6.62
N LEU A 38 12.59 -32.98 5.46
CA LEU A 38 11.60 -31.90 5.27
C LEU A 38 10.34 -32.08 6.13
N ALA A 39 9.81 -33.32 6.23
CA ALA A 39 8.60 -33.63 6.98
C ALA A 39 8.78 -33.47 8.52
N LEU A 40 10.01 -33.60 9.01
CA LEU A 40 10.34 -33.57 10.44
C LEU A 40 10.89 -32.18 10.90
N LEU A 41 10.96 -31.23 10.01
CA LEU A 41 11.37 -29.88 10.39
C LEU A 41 10.41 -29.29 11.44
N PRO A 42 10.93 -28.63 12.49
CA PRO A 42 10.11 -28.03 13.52
C PRO A 42 9.22 -26.90 12.96
N THR A 43 8.13 -26.64 13.64
CA THR A 43 7.29 -25.47 13.36
C THR A 43 7.73 -24.30 14.23
N PRO A 44 7.88 -23.10 13.69
CA PRO A 44 8.10 -21.94 14.52
C PRO A 44 6.88 -21.70 15.42
N ALA A 45 7.08 -21.05 16.58
CA ALA A 45 5.98 -20.67 17.46
C ALA A 45 4.96 -19.78 16.73
N ARG A 46 3.74 -19.67 17.26
CA ARG A 46 2.70 -18.82 16.66
C ARG A 46 3.22 -17.40 16.37
N GLY A 47 3.13 -16.99 15.11
CA GLY A 47 3.67 -15.72 14.65
C GLY A 47 5.19 -15.70 14.39
N GLY A 48 5.86 -16.86 14.51
CA GLY A 48 7.27 -17.00 14.14
C GLY A 48 7.51 -16.89 12.64
N GLU A 49 8.76 -16.65 12.26
CA GLU A 49 9.22 -16.51 10.89
C GLU A 49 10.02 -17.77 10.47
N VAL A 50 9.89 -18.16 9.21
CA VAL A 50 10.78 -19.16 8.57
C VAL A 50 11.69 -18.40 7.62
N VAL A 51 13.00 -18.52 7.82
CA VAL A 51 14.04 -17.89 6.99
C VAL A 51 14.83 -19.00 6.31
N ALA A 52 14.88 -18.99 4.97
CA ALA A 52 15.73 -19.87 4.19
C ALA A 52 17.07 -19.18 3.93
N VAL A 53 18.15 -19.87 4.23
CA VAL A 53 19.53 -19.42 3.98
C VAL A 53 20.05 -20.11 2.73
N VAL A 54 20.48 -19.33 1.76
CA VAL A 54 21.10 -19.82 0.52
C VAL A 54 22.61 -19.92 0.74
N PRO A 55 23.22 -21.11 0.58
CA PRO A 55 24.66 -21.27 0.75
C PRO A 55 25.47 -20.43 -0.22
N ALA A 56 26.63 -19.98 0.21
CA ALA A 56 27.52 -19.15 -0.62
C ALA A 56 27.88 -19.80 -1.94
N SER A 57 27.94 -21.14 -2.00
CA SER A 57 28.26 -21.89 -3.22
C SER A 57 27.21 -21.83 -4.31
N MET A 58 25.99 -21.44 -3.95
CA MET A 58 24.86 -21.34 -4.88
C MET A 58 24.62 -19.91 -5.38
N LEU A 59 25.46 -18.95 -4.98
CA LEU A 59 25.33 -17.54 -5.31
C LEU A 59 26.56 -17.03 -6.05
N SER A 60 26.31 -16.26 -7.09
CA SER A 60 27.30 -15.34 -7.69
C SER A 60 26.90 -13.90 -7.47
N TRP A 61 27.90 -13.02 -7.40
CA TRP A 61 27.70 -11.62 -7.03
C TRP A 61 28.21 -10.71 -8.15
N HIS A 62 27.35 -9.81 -8.58
CA HIS A 62 27.64 -8.88 -9.67
C HIS A 62 27.29 -7.47 -9.22
N ARG A 63 28.13 -6.53 -9.54
CA ARG A 63 27.90 -5.11 -9.28
C ARG A 63 27.48 -4.42 -10.56
N VAL A 64 26.34 -3.71 -10.53
CA VAL A 64 25.77 -3.01 -11.67
C VAL A 64 25.40 -1.58 -11.31
N GLU A 65 25.38 -0.72 -12.32
CA GLU A 65 24.81 0.62 -12.23
C GLU A 65 23.47 0.63 -12.94
N LEU A 66 22.41 0.98 -12.22
CA LEU A 66 21.08 1.05 -12.83
C LEU A 66 20.91 2.35 -13.61
N PRO A 67 20.24 2.31 -14.77
CA PRO A 67 19.88 3.50 -15.51
C PRO A 67 19.03 4.45 -14.69
N LYS A 68 19.15 5.76 -14.90
CA LYS A 68 18.37 6.80 -14.22
C LYS A 68 16.86 6.54 -14.39
N GLY A 69 16.14 6.57 -13.28
CA GLY A 69 14.69 6.36 -13.26
C GLY A 69 14.26 4.89 -13.11
N VAL A 70 15.18 3.94 -13.02
CA VAL A 70 14.90 2.53 -12.75
C VAL A 70 15.22 2.23 -11.28
N GLY A 71 14.22 1.88 -10.51
CA GLY A 71 14.37 1.52 -9.10
C GLY A 71 13.83 0.12 -8.78
N PRO A 72 13.98 -0.36 -7.53
CA PRO A 72 13.58 -1.72 -7.10
C PRO A 72 12.09 -2.08 -7.35
N GLY A 73 11.22 -1.08 -7.53
CA GLY A 73 9.79 -1.27 -7.82
C GLY A 73 9.41 -1.21 -9.31
N SER A 74 10.38 -1.03 -10.21
CA SER A 74 10.11 -0.92 -11.64
C SER A 74 9.78 -2.28 -12.26
N THR A 75 8.69 -2.36 -13.04
CA THR A 75 8.32 -3.57 -13.80
C THR A 75 9.35 -3.93 -14.89
N ARG A 76 10.16 -2.96 -15.31
CA ARG A 76 11.23 -3.14 -16.31
C ARG A 76 12.57 -3.56 -15.71
N LEU A 77 12.65 -3.65 -14.37
CA LEU A 77 13.91 -3.90 -13.68
C LEU A 77 14.53 -5.26 -14.10
N LYS A 78 13.74 -6.33 -14.11
CA LYS A 78 14.22 -7.67 -14.44
C LYS A 78 14.83 -7.75 -15.84
N PRO A 79 14.17 -7.32 -16.94
CA PRO A 79 14.79 -7.30 -18.27
C PRO A 79 16.04 -6.44 -18.35
N ILE A 80 16.10 -5.34 -17.63
CA ILE A 80 17.27 -4.46 -17.59
C ILE A 80 18.46 -5.17 -16.92
N LEU A 81 18.22 -5.87 -15.80
CA LEU A 81 19.26 -6.65 -15.12
C LEU A 81 19.76 -7.80 -15.99
N GLU A 82 18.86 -8.52 -16.66
CA GLU A 82 19.20 -9.59 -17.59
C GLU A 82 20.13 -9.06 -18.68
N GLY A 83 19.81 -7.92 -19.31
CA GLY A 83 20.67 -7.29 -20.32
C GLY A 83 22.00 -6.74 -19.79
N LEU A 84 22.02 -6.15 -18.57
CA LEU A 84 23.26 -5.64 -17.96
C LEU A 84 24.25 -6.74 -17.55
N LEU A 85 23.73 -7.94 -17.29
CA LEU A 85 24.52 -9.07 -16.82
C LEU A 85 24.80 -10.12 -17.89
N GLU A 86 24.21 -10.03 -19.09
CA GLU A 86 24.31 -11.01 -20.16
C GLU A 86 25.78 -11.41 -20.45
N ASP A 87 26.67 -10.44 -20.55
CA ASP A 87 28.11 -10.67 -20.80
C ASP A 87 28.91 -11.11 -19.56
N ARG A 88 28.31 -11.12 -18.39
CA ARG A 88 28.97 -11.43 -17.11
C ARG A 88 28.53 -12.75 -16.49
N LEU A 89 27.42 -13.30 -16.98
CA LEU A 89 26.89 -14.58 -16.52
C LEU A 89 27.41 -15.71 -17.40
N LEU A 90 27.74 -16.85 -16.79
CA LEU A 90 28.13 -18.06 -17.51
C LEU A 90 26.91 -18.83 -18.03
N ASP A 91 25.80 -18.72 -17.36
CA ASP A 91 24.53 -19.33 -17.72
C ASP A 91 23.57 -18.33 -18.33
N ASP A 92 22.58 -18.82 -19.07
CA ASP A 92 21.51 -18.02 -19.62
C ASP A 92 20.76 -17.27 -18.49
N ALA A 93 20.70 -15.94 -18.60
CA ALA A 93 20.04 -15.07 -17.62
C ALA A 93 18.58 -15.47 -17.36
N ALA A 94 17.88 -16.05 -18.35
CA ALA A 94 16.50 -16.52 -18.19
C ALA A 94 16.38 -17.73 -17.24
N ARG A 95 17.45 -18.51 -17.06
CA ARG A 95 17.52 -19.65 -16.14
C ARG A 95 17.91 -19.24 -14.73
N LEU A 96 18.46 -18.05 -14.58
CA LEU A 96 18.90 -17.55 -13.30
C LEU A 96 17.82 -16.72 -12.61
N HIS A 97 17.85 -16.76 -11.30
CA HIS A 97 17.12 -15.86 -10.44
C HIS A 97 18.05 -14.75 -10.00
N LEU A 98 17.67 -13.51 -10.29
CA LEU A 98 18.42 -12.32 -9.94
C LEU A 98 17.74 -11.63 -8.76
N ALA A 99 18.51 -11.14 -7.80
CA ALA A 99 17.97 -10.38 -6.67
C ALA A 99 18.90 -9.19 -6.34
N LEU A 100 18.30 -8.01 -6.13
CA LEU A 100 19.04 -6.80 -5.81
C LEU A 100 19.29 -6.66 -4.32
N ALA A 101 20.38 -5.99 -4.01
CA ALA A 101 20.66 -5.48 -2.67
C ALA A 101 19.54 -4.56 -2.17
N PRO A 102 19.29 -4.50 -0.84
CA PRO A 102 18.30 -3.62 -0.24
C PRO A 102 18.65 -2.12 -0.38
N GLY A 103 19.84 -1.78 -0.83
CA GLY A 103 20.30 -0.41 -1.04
C GLY A 103 21.45 -0.34 -2.05
N ALA A 104 21.67 0.83 -2.63
CA ALA A 104 22.83 1.11 -3.46
C ALA A 104 24.02 1.52 -2.58
N ASP A 105 25.23 1.26 -3.07
CA ASP A 105 26.48 1.75 -2.47
C ASP A 105 26.60 3.27 -2.61
N ALA A 106 27.55 3.87 -1.87
CA ALA A 106 27.76 5.32 -1.84
C ALA A 106 28.10 5.91 -3.22
N ASP A 107 28.65 5.12 -4.13
CA ASP A 107 29.02 5.48 -5.49
C ASP A 107 27.90 5.21 -6.52
N GLY A 108 26.71 4.78 -6.06
CA GLY A 108 25.56 4.49 -6.91
C GLY A 108 25.51 3.08 -7.51
N GLY A 109 26.54 2.25 -7.29
CA GLY A 109 26.54 0.84 -7.67
C GLY A 109 25.57 0.04 -6.78
N ILE A 110 24.94 -0.99 -7.36
CA ILE A 110 24.06 -1.90 -6.62
C ILE A 110 24.51 -3.34 -6.84
N TRP A 111 24.52 -4.12 -5.77
CA TRP A 111 24.83 -5.54 -5.84
C TRP A 111 23.64 -6.36 -6.29
N VAL A 112 23.92 -7.34 -7.15
CA VAL A 112 22.96 -8.32 -7.64
C VAL A 112 23.47 -9.70 -7.29
N ALA A 113 22.65 -10.48 -6.59
CA ALA A 113 22.86 -11.90 -6.40
C ALA A 113 22.23 -12.67 -7.55
N ALA A 114 22.92 -13.65 -8.08
CA ALA A 114 22.39 -14.57 -9.07
C ALA A 114 22.52 -16.03 -8.58
N CYS A 115 21.46 -16.82 -8.78
CA CYS A 115 21.45 -18.25 -8.47
C CYS A 115 20.56 -19.01 -9.45
N ASP A 116 20.68 -20.34 -9.48
CA ASP A 116 19.80 -21.18 -10.29
C ASP A 116 18.34 -21.03 -9.82
N ARG A 117 17.49 -20.58 -10.74
CA ARG A 117 16.09 -20.31 -10.50
C ARG A 117 15.29 -21.57 -10.16
N GLN A 118 15.58 -22.66 -10.88
CA GLN A 118 14.84 -23.91 -10.71
C GLN A 118 15.20 -24.56 -9.39
N TRP A 119 16.46 -24.56 -9.01
CA TRP A 119 16.94 -25.05 -7.73
C TRP A 119 16.26 -24.30 -6.58
N LEU A 120 16.31 -22.98 -6.57
CA LEU A 120 15.72 -22.17 -5.49
C LEU A 120 14.19 -22.34 -5.43
N ALA A 121 13.51 -22.29 -6.58
CA ALA A 121 12.06 -22.48 -6.65
C ALA A 121 11.64 -23.86 -6.13
N SER A 122 12.39 -24.93 -6.48
CA SER A 122 12.08 -26.28 -6.05
C SER A 122 12.14 -26.44 -4.53
N HIS A 123 13.14 -25.82 -3.87
CA HIS A 123 13.25 -25.84 -2.41
C HIS A 123 12.15 -25.05 -1.73
N LEU A 124 11.81 -23.87 -2.26
CA LEU A 124 10.72 -23.06 -1.71
C LEU A 124 9.37 -23.77 -1.82
N HIS A 125 9.09 -24.42 -2.95
CA HIS A 125 7.87 -25.23 -3.13
C HIS A 125 7.83 -26.44 -2.20
N ALA A 126 8.96 -27.13 -2.04
CA ALA A 126 9.03 -28.27 -1.14
C ALA A 126 8.76 -27.85 0.33
N LEU A 127 9.33 -26.73 0.78
CA LEU A 127 9.10 -26.18 2.11
C LEU A 127 7.64 -25.72 2.29
N GLU A 128 7.03 -25.14 1.27
CA GLU A 128 5.62 -24.73 1.30
C GLU A 128 4.69 -25.97 1.37
N ALA A 129 4.95 -26.99 0.58
CA ALA A 129 4.23 -28.27 0.62
C ALA A 129 4.33 -28.95 1.99
N ALA A 130 5.48 -28.83 2.67
CA ALA A 130 5.69 -29.32 4.03
C ALA A 130 5.09 -28.41 5.12
N GLN A 131 4.26 -27.44 4.77
CA GLN A 131 3.64 -26.47 5.70
C GLN A 131 4.68 -25.62 6.46
N ARG A 132 5.79 -25.32 5.81
CA ARG A 132 6.85 -24.42 6.28
C ARG A 132 7.04 -23.25 5.30
N PRO A 133 6.03 -22.37 5.13
CA PRO A 133 6.11 -21.25 4.19
C PRO A 133 7.26 -20.33 4.57
N VAL A 134 8.18 -20.15 3.64
CA VAL A 134 9.36 -19.30 3.84
C VAL A 134 8.94 -17.83 3.83
N GLY A 135 9.28 -17.10 4.88
CA GLY A 135 9.02 -15.66 5.03
C GLY A 135 10.05 -14.79 4.31
N ARG A 136 11.33 -15.17 4.39
CA ARG A 136 12.46 -14.50 3.72
C ARG A 136 13.46 -15.54 3.24
N VAL A 137 14.13 -15.19 2.14
CA VAL A 137 15.27 -15.95 1.60
C VAL A 137 16.49 -15.04 1.69
N VAL A 138 17.48 -15.45 2.47
CA VAL A 138 18.67 -14.64 2.72
C VAL A 138 19.92 -15.36 2.23
N PRO A 139 20.94 -14.63 1.74
CA PRO A 139 22.23 -15.22 1.45
C PRO A 139 22.98 -15.54 2.74
N GLU A 140 23.74 -16.62 2.77
CA GLU A 140 24.62 -16.96 3.87
C GLU A 140 25.71 -15.89 4.09
N PHE A 141 26.25 -15.37 2.99
CA PHE A 141 27.14 -14.23 2.96
C PHE A 141 26.67 -13.24 1.91
N ALA A 142 26.87 -11.97 2.20
CA ALA A 142 26.51 -10.88 1.29
C ALA A 142 27.66 -9.88 1.18
N PRO A 143 27.74 -9.16 0.05
CA PRO A 143 28.64 -8.03 -0.08
C PRO A 143 28.39 -7.03 1.05
N SER A 144 29.48 -6.47 1.60
CA SER A 144 29.46 -5.52 2.70
C SER A 144 30.42 -4.39 2.40
N SER A 145 30.05 -3.18 2.77
CA SER A 145 30.92 -1.99 2.76
C SER A 145 31.72 -1.83 4.08
N GLY A 146 31.55 -2.75 5.02
CA GLY A 146 32.28 -2.76 6.27
C GLY A 146 33.69 -3.32 6.14
N PRO A 147 34.42 -3.45 7.27
CA PRO A 147 35.77 -4.01 7.30
C PRO A 147 35.81 -5.41 6.73
N MET A 148 36.98 -5.79 6.19
CA MET A 148 37.19 -7.11 5.60
C MET A 148 37.01 -8.19 6.68
N ARG A 149 36.29 -9.24 6.33
CA ARG A 149 36.07 -10.42 7.17
C ARG A 149 36.37 -11.67 6.38
N LEU A 150 37.15 -12.55 7.00
CA LEU A 150 37.51 -13.84 6.46
C LEU A 150 36.81 -14.93 7.26
N TYR A 151 36.22 -15.90 6.56
CA TYR A 151 35.50 -17.01 7.18
C TYR A 151 36.11 -18.31 6.67
N ALA A 152 36.78 -19.09 7.52
CA ALA A 152 37.24 -20.42 7.23
C ALA A 152 36.13 -21.43 7.52
N LEU A 153 35.66 -22.11 6.50
CA LEU A 153 34.51 -23.02 6.52
C LEU A 153 34.97 -24.46 6.36
N ASP A 154 34.36 -25.35 7.16
CA ASP A 154 34.51 -26.80 7.04
C ASP A 154 33.46 -27.36 6.05
N GLU A 155 33.72 -27.15 4.77
CA GLU A 155 32.86 -27.69 3.70
C GLU A 155 33.26 -29.14 3.36
N PRO A 156 32.29 -30.03 3.07
CA PRO A 156 32.57 -31.40 2.69
C PRO A 156 33.52 -31.49 1.49
N GLY A 157 34.68 -32.09 1.72
CA GLY A 157 35.71 -32.30 0.70
C GLY A 157 36.88 -31.35 0.76
N PHE A 158 36.66 -30.03 0.96
CA PHE A 158 37.76 -29.06 1.03
C PHE A 158 37.43 -27.89 1.96
N PRO A 159 38.32 -27.54 2.92
CA PRO A 159 38.19 -26.32 3.66
C PRO A 159 38.17 -25.10 2.73
N GLN A 160 37.23 -24.20 2.96
CA GLN A 160 37.06 -23.02 2.13
C GLN A 160 37.26 -21.74 2.91
N LEU A 161 37.72 -20.72 2.24
CA LEU A 161 37.84 -19.38 2.74
C LEU A 161 36.84 -18.49 2.01
N VAL A 162 35.94 -17.86 2.76
CA VAL A 162 35.02 -16.84 2.23
C VAL A 162 35.46 -15.49 2.73
N ILE A 163 35.54 -14.51 1.82
CA ILE A 163 35.98 -13.15 2.09
C ILE A 163 34.83 -12.21 1.75
N THR A 164 34.50 -11.32 2.70
CA THR A 164 33.52 -10.25 2.53
C THR A 164 34.11 -8.93 3.01
N GLY A 165 33.54 -7.80 2.61
CA GLY A 165 33.99 -6.48 3.05
C GLY A 165 34.39 -5.56 1.90
N GLN A 166 34.80 -4.36 2.24
CA GLN A 166 34.99 -3.25 1.29
C GLN A 166 35.95 -3.58 0.15
N ASN A 167 37.01 -4.32 0.38
CA ASN A 167 38.04 -4.65 -0.64
C ASN A 167 37.86 -6.04 -1.27
N ALA A 168 36.81 -6.78 -0.89
CA ALA A 168 36.61 -8.16 -1.37
C ALA A 168 36.00 -8.22 -2.80
N GLY A 169 35.54 -7.10 -3.36
CA GLY A 169 34.88 -7.10 -4.66
C GLY A 169 33.54 -7.89 -4.68
N GLY A 170 32.89 -8.04 -3.51
CA GLY A 170 31.68 -8.82 -3.32
C GLY A 170 31.85 -9.90 -2.25
N VAL A 171 31.49 -11.12 -2.56
CA VAL A 171 31.77 -12.32 -1.76
C VAL A 171 32.70 -13.20 -2.56
N LEU A 172 33.95 -13.30 -2.12
CA LEU A 172 34.97 -14.11 -2.78
C LEU A 172 35.09 -15.46 -2.06
N ARG A 173 35.12 -16.55 -2.81
CA ARG A 173 35.33 -17.91 -2.29
C ARG A 173 36.62 -18.48 -2.86
N LEU A 174 37.48 -18.95 -1.99
CA LEU A 174 38.76 -19.55 -2.32
C LEU A 174 38.94 -20.86 -1.52
N PRO A 175 39.72 -21.83 -2.00
CA PRO A 175 40.14 -22.93 -1.16
C PRO A 175 41.02 -22.40 -0.02
N LEU A 176 40.89 -22.95 1.18
CA LEU A 176 41.77 -22.56 2.30
C LEU A 176 43.14 -23.21 2.08
N SER A 177 44.06 -22.50 1.44
CA SER A 177 45.37 -22.95 1.08
C SER A 177 46.38 -21.81 1.16
N ALA A 178 47.69 -22.14 1.31
CA ALA A 178 48.73 -21.14 1.32
C ALA A 178 48.78 -20.24 0.07
N SER A 179 48.49 -20.82 -1.09
CA SER A 179 48.41 -20.04 -2.36
C SER A 179 47.23 -19.08 -2.38
N ALA A 180 46.11 -19.41 -1.70
CA ALA A 180 44.97 -18.51 -1.61
C ALA A 180 45.23 -17.34 -0.64
N SER A 181 46.04 -17.56 0.41
CA SER A 181 46.41 -16.48 1.32
C SER A 181 47.25 -15.38 0.67
N GLU A 182 48.11 -15.74 -0.30
CA GLU A 182 48.90 -14.80 -1.12
C GLU A 182 48.04 -13.94 -2.07
N MET A 183 46.86 -14.42 -2.44
CA MET A 183 45.89 -13.70 -3.29
C MET A 183 45.03 -12.69 -2.54
N ILE A 184 45.08 -12.69 -1.19
CA ILE A 184 44.26 -11.80 -0.38
C ILE A 184 45.02 -10.46 -0.26
N PRO A 185 44.48 -9.36 -0.79
CA PRO A 185 45.08 -8.05 -0.60
C PRO A 185 45.09 -7.72 0.90
N ALA A 186 46.31 -7.51 1.46
CA ALA A 186 46.52 -7.03 2.81
C ALA A 186 45.92 -7.89 3.95
N LEU A 187 46.41 -9.12 4.11
CA LEU A 187 46.50 -9.68 5.44
C LEU A 187 47.64 -8.92 6.15
N PRO A 188 47.40 -8.20 7.24
CA PRO A 188 48.46 -7.52 7.96
C PRO A 188 49.44 -8.57 8.48
N GLU A 189 50.68 -8.53 8.02
CA GLU A 189 51.78 -9.24 8.63
C GLU A 189 52.05 -8.56 9.98
N GLY A 190 51.56 -9.15 11.08
CA GLY A 190 51.75 -8.62 12.43
C GLY A 190 50.44 -8.15 13.08
N THR A 191 50.58 -7.61 14.31
CA THR A 191 49.46 -7.06 15.08
C THR A 191 48.71 -5.97 14.31
N PRO A 192 47.40 -6.06 14.14
CA PRO A 192 46.59 -5.08 13.39
C PRO A 192 46.83 -3.68 14.00
N THR A 193 47.08 -2.71 13.15
CA THR A 193 47.08 -1.30 13.54
C THR A 193 45.65 -0.90 13.94
N GLU A 194 45.47 -0.14 15.01
CA GLU A 194 44.15 0.38 15.44
C GLU A 194 43.46 1.07 14.26
N GLY A 195 42.39 0.43 13.73
CA GLY A 195 41.56 0.96 12.67
C GLY A 195 41.33 0.04 11.46
N GLU A 196 42.15 -0.98 11.24
CA GLU A 196 42.01 -1.98 10.17
C GLU A 196 41.93 -3.41 10.76
N GLU A 197 40.94 -3.66 11.60
CA GLU A 197 40.74 -4.99 12.16
C GLU A 197 40.17 -5.94 11.12
N VAL A 198 41.04 -6.67 10.40
CA VAL A 198 40.64 -7.83 9.63
C VAL A 198 40.20 -8.92 10.60
N MET A 199 38.91 -9.19 10.65
CA MET A 199 38.37 -10.20 11.54
C MET A 199 38.40 -11.55 10.82
N VAL A 200 39.16 -12.51 11.39
CA VAL A 200 39.21 -13.89 10.89
C VAL A 200 38.40 -14.80 11.81
N LEU A 201 37.40 -15.43 11.22
CA LEU A 201 36.43 -16.30 11.85
C LEU A 201 36.59 -17.71 11.28
N ALA A 202 36.58 -18.73 12.11
CA ALA A 202 36.72 -20.11 11.64
C ALA A 202 35.74 -21.05 12.30
N GLU A 203 35.24 -22.01 11.52
CA GLU A 203 34.51 -23.16 12.09
C GLU A 203 35.49 -24.02 12.91
N PRO A 204 35.01 -24.61 14.02
CA PRO A 204 35.89 -25.37 14.93
C PRO A 204 36.72 -26.47 14.23
N GLY A 205 36.15 -27.13 13.19
CA GLY A 205 36.82 -28.21 12.47
C GLY A 205 38.04 -27.75 11.64
N VAL A 206 38.09 -26.49 11.24
CA VAL A 206 39.15 -25.94 10.39
C VAL A 206 39.96 -24.82 11.06
N ALA A 207 39.67 -24.50 12.31
CA ALA A 207 40.30 -23.37 13.00
C ALA A 207 41.84 -23.50 13.05
N ALA A 208 42.40 -24.66 13.40
CA ALA A 208 43.82 -24.89 13.45
C ALA A 208 44.49 -24.78 12.07
N VAL A 209 43.82 -25.27 11.02
CA VAL A 209 44.29 -25.15 9.62
C VAL A 209 44.27 -23.69 9.21
N ALA A 210 43.23 -22.96 9.55
CA ALA A 210 43.10 -21.53 9.23
C ALA A 210 44.18 -20.70 9.94
N GLU A 211 44.46 -20.92 11.21
CA GLU A 211 45.54 -20.23 11.93
C GLU A 211 46.92 -20.51 11.32
N HIS A 212 47.15 -21.76 10.94
CA HIS A 212 48.42 -22.14 10.32
C HIS A 212 48.56 -21.54 8.91
N THR A 213 47.48 -21.53 8.13
CA THR A 213 47.50 -21.05 6.72
C THR A 213 47.54 -19.54 6.62
N LEU A 214 46.79 -18.85 7.48
CA LEU A 214 46.60 -17.38 7.43
C LEU A 214 47.58 -16.66 8.35
N HIS A 215 48.38 -17.37 9.12
CA HIS A 215 49.37 -16.85 10.10
C HIS A 215 48.77 -15.83 11.08
N CYS A 216 47.49 -15.97 11.46
CA CYS A 216 46.78 -15.05 12.35
C CYS A 216 45.87 -15.82 13.30
N LYS A 217 45.52 -15.22 14.44
CA LYS A 217 44.55 -15.79 15.38
C LYS A 217 43.15 -15.74 14.79
N VAL A 218 42.40 -16.84 14.95
CA VAL A 218 41.01 -16.91 14.50
C VAL A 218 40.04 -16.87 15.68
N SER A 219 38.90 -16.25 15.46
CA SER A 219 37.76 -16.34 16.38
C SER A 219 36.84 -17.47 15.95
N LEU A 220 36.35 -18.26 16.88
CA LEU A 220 35.49 -19.39 16.57
C LEU A 220 34.07 -18.88 16.21
N LEU A 221 33.55 -19.36 15.10
CA LEU A 221 32.17 -19.12 14.64
C LEU A 221 31.55 -20.44 14.20
N THR A 222 30.52 -20.88 14.90
CA THR A 222 29.81 -22.11 14.51
C THR A 222 28.87 -21.87 13.32
N ARG A 223 28.61 -22.93 12.54
CA ARG A 223 27.69 -22.89 11.39
C ARG A 223 26.29 -22.34 11.76
N PRO A 224 25.64 -22.76 12.86
CA PRO A 224 24.34 -22.21 13.24
C PRO A 224 24.39 -20.72 13.67
N GLN A 225 25.50 -20.26 14.26
CA GLN A 225 25.67 -18.83 14.57
C GLN A 225 25.74 -17.99 13.30
N ARG A 226 26.47 -18.49 12.28
CA ARG A 226 26.55 -17.86 10.96
C ARG A 226 25.18 -17.75 10.28
N TRP A 227 24.36 -18.81 10.35
CA TRP A 227 22.99 -18.75 9.82
C TRP A 227 22.10 -17.76 10.58
N LEU A 228 22.28 -17.64 11.89
CA LEU A 228 21.57 -16.65 12.69
C LEU A 228 21.95 -15.22 12.27
N ASP A 229 23.22 -14.98 12.00
CA ASP A 229 23.71 -13.68 11.49
C ASP A 229 23.18 -13.40 10.08
N ALA A 230 23.16 -14.39 9.20
CA ALA A 230 22.55 -14.30 7.87
C ALA A 230 21.06 -13.99 7.96
N ALA A 231 20.31 -14.63 8.87
CA ALA A 231 18.89 -14.36 9.09
C ALA A 231 18.58 -12.94 9.57
N ARG A 232 19.56 -12.23 10.15
CA ARG A 232 19.45 -10.82 10.55
C ARG A 232 19.73 -9.86 9.41
N SER A 233 20.29 -10.36 8.31
CA SER A 233 20.60 -9.54 7.15
C SER A 233 19.34 -8.85 6.62
N PRO A 234 19.46 -7.61 6.10
CA PRO A 234 18.35 -6.93 5.43
C PRO A 234 18.06 -7.50 4.03
N TRP A 235 18.88 -8.44 3.54
CA TRP A 235 18.71 -9.08 2.25
C TRP A 235 17.45 -9.95 2.21
N ASP A 236 16.78 -9.93 1.07
CA ASP A 236 15.74 -10.87 0.71
C ASP A 236 15.90 -11.24 -0.77
N LEU A 237 16.32 -12.46 -1.02
CA LEU A 237 16.50 -12.99 -2.38
C LEU A 237 15.18 -13.37 -3.03
N ALA A 238 14.08 -13.47 -2.28
CA ALA A 238 12.77 -13.79 -2.84
C ALA A 238 12.16 -12.56 -3.51
N GLN A 239 12.68 -12.18 -4.68
CA GLN A 239 12.25 -11.06 -5.51
C GLN A 239 11.63 -11.58 -6.81
N PHE A 240 10.98 -10.70 -7.58
CA PHE A 240 10.35 -10.98 -8.88
C PHE A 240 9.39 -12.18 -8.83
N ASP A 241 9.62 -13.19 -9.66
CA ASP A 241 8.74 -14.35 -9.81
C ASP A 241 8.71 -15.28 -8.58
N LEU A 242 9.72 -15.19 -7.69
CA LEU A 242 9.77 -15.95 -6.45
C LEU A 242 9.07 -15.25 -5.28
N VAL A 243 8.43 -14.11 -5.53
CA VAL A 243 7.50 -13.48 -4.59
C VAL A 243 6.20 -14.30 -4.56
N SER A 244 6.29 -15.61 -4.25
CA SER A 244 5.12 -16.46 -4.11
C SER A 244 4.35 -16.15 -2.83
N SER A 245 3.00 -16.17 -2.93
CA SER A 245 2.02 -15.94 -1.84
C SER A 245 2.26 -14.68 -0.99
N SER A 246 2.43 -13.55 -1.67
CA SER A 246 2.77 -12.25 -1.08
C SER A 246 1.79 -11.70 -0.04
N ARG A 247 0.54 -12.17 0.01
CA ARG A 247 -0.44 -11.70 1.00
C ARG A 247 0.02 -11.94 2.45
N THR A 248 0.60 -13.10 2.74
CA THR A 248 1.08 -13.44 4.08
C THR A 248 2.36 -12.67 4.44
N ARG A 249 3.23 -12.40 3.46
CA ARG A 249 4.47 -11.63 3.66
C ARG A 249 4.19 -10.13 3.83
N THR A 250 3.31 -9.56 3.02
CA THR A 250 2.97 -8.13 3.11
C THR A 250 2.25 -7.81 4.42
N VAL A 251 1.33 -8.68 4.86
CA VAL A 251 0.65 -8.53 6.15
C VAL A 251 1.62 -8.70 7.32
N LYS A 252 2.58 -9.65 7.24
CA LYS A 252 3.62 -9.82 8.29
C LYS A 252 4.63 -8.67 8.28
N ARG A 253 5.05 -8.16 7.11
CA ARG A 253 5.93 -6.98 7.03
C ARG A 253 5.25 -5.72 7.58
N LEU A 254 3.98 -5.50 7.25
CA LEU A 254 3.20 -4.40 7.84
C LEU A 254 3.03 -4.58 9.36
N SER A 255 2.80 -5.80 9.83
CA SER A 255 2.64 -6.07 11.26
C SER A 255 3.96 -5.97 12.04
N SER A 256 5.11 -6.31 11.43
CA SER A 256 6.42 -6.13 12.06
C SER A 256 6.83 -4.66 12.12
N ILE A 257 6.64 -3.91 11.05
CA ILE A 257 6.85 -2.45 11.01
C ILE A 257 5.91 -1.75 12.01
N GLY A 258 4.65 -2.14 12.03
CA GLY A 258 3.68 -1.62 13.00
C GLY A 258 4.05 -1.92 14.46
N ARG A 259 4.57 -3.12 14.73
CA ARG A 259 5.01 -3.49 16.08
C ARG A 259 6.29 -2.77 16.49
N GLU A 260 7.24 -2.61 15.59
CA GLU A 260 8.48 -1.87 15.82
C GLU A 260 8.18 -0.38 16.06
N LEU A 261 7.28 0.20 15.30
CA LEU A 261 6.76 1.56 15.52
C LEU A 261 6.03 1.69 16.87
N LEU A 262 5.31 0.66 17.30
CA LEU A 262 4.54 0.66 18.54
C LEU A 262 5.39 0.33 19.79
N GLN A 263 6.46 -0.45 19.69
CA GLN A 263 7.20 -0.96 20.84
C GLN A 263 8.61 -0.34 21.02
N SER A 264 9.21 0.20 19.96
CA SER A 264 10.54 0.77 20.04
C SER A 264 10.54 2.09 20.83
N PRO A 265 11.48 2.27 21.78
CA PRO A 265 11.58 3.50 22.59
C PRO A 265 11.97 4.73 21.77
N THR A 266 12.64 4.56 20.65
CA THR A 266 13.05 5.65 19.74
C THR A 266 11.85 6.34 19.08
N TRP A 267 10.72 5.65 18.92
CA TRP A 267 9.49 6.19 18.31
C TRP A 267 8.47 6.75 19.31
N ARG A 268 8.83 6.83 20.61
CA ARG A 268 7.95 7.42 21.63
C ARG A 268 7.45 8.83 21.28
N PRO A 269 8.31 9.79 20.83
CA PRO A 269 7.82 11.13 20.50
C PRO A 269 6.86 11.12 19.30
N ALA A 270 7.11 10.29 18.30
CA ALA A 270 6.21 10.18 17.13
C ALA A 270 4.84 9.60 17.51
N ARG A 271 4.77 8.62 18.43
CA ARG A 271 3.51 8.07 18.95
C ARG A 271 2.70 9.12 19.71
N TRP A 272 3.36 9.88 20.59
CA TRP A 272 2.69 10.96 21.31
C TRP A 272 2.23 12.08 20.37
N GLY A 273 3.02 12.41 19.35
CA GLY A 273 2.62 13.35 18.29
C GLY A 273 1.40 12.88 17.51
N MET A 274 1.35 11.61 17.12
CA MET A 274 0.19 11.02 16.42
C MET A 274 -1.05 10.97 17.31
N ALA A 275 -0.90 10.60 18.59
CA ALA A 275 -2.00 10.61 19.55
C ALA A 275 -2.55 12.03 19.78
N ALA A 276 -1.67 13.02 19.91
CA ALA A 276 -2.04 14.42 20.02
C ALA A 276 -2.77 14.94 18.77
N LEU A 277 -2.33 14.54 17.59
CA LEU A 277 -2.95 14.91 16.31
C LEU A 277 -4.34 14.30 16.14
N LEU A 278 -4.52 13.03 16.53
CA LEU A 278 -5.82 12.36 16.56
C LEU A 278 -6.77 13.03 17.55
N LEU A 279 -6.27 13.36 18.74
CA LEU A 279 -7.06 14.06 19.76
C LEU A 279 -7.48 15.46 19.30
N ALA A 280 -6.55 16.22 18.71
CA ALA A 280 -6.82 17.54 18.14
C ALA A 280 -7.85 17.48 17.00
N ASN A 281 -7.77 16.47 16.15
CA ASN A 281 -8.74 16.24 15.07
C ASN A 281 -10.13 15.91 15.64
N LEU A 282 -10.21 15.00 16.63
CA LEU A 282 -11.46 14.65 17.30
C LEU A 282 -12.11 15.85 17.99
N VAL A 283 -11.31 16.65 18.71
CA VAL A 283 -11.80 17.87 19.37
C VAL A 283 -12.22 18.90 18.33
N GLY A 284 -11.42 19.09 17.27
CA GLY A 284 -11.73 20.02 16.18
C GLY A 284 -13.03 19.68 15.45
N LEU A 285 -13.23 18.41 15.09
CA LEU A 285 -14.47 17.94 14.46
C LEU A 285 -15.70 18.10 15.38
N ASN A 286 -15.54 17.81 16.67
CA ASN A 286 -16.62 17.96 17.63
C ASN A 286 -16.98 19.45 17.85
N ALA A 287 -15.97 20.32 17.97
CA ALA A 287 -16.19 21.75 18.10
C ALA A 287 -16.84 22.34 16.83
N TRP A 288 -16.43 21.89 15.64
CA TRP A 288 -17.06 22.29 14.40
C TRP A 288 -18.52 21.82 14.30
N ALA A 289 -18.79 20.56 14.62
CA ALA A 289 -20.14 20.02 14.63
C ALA A 289 -21.06 20.76 15.64
N TRP A 290 -20.54 21.09 16.83
CA TRP A 290 -21.27 21.86 17.82
C TRP A 290 -21.56 23.28 17.33
N ARG A 291 -20.60 23.95 16.67
CA ARG A 291 -20.79 25.28 16.06
C ARG A 291 -21.86 25.26 14.98
N GLU A 292 -21.86 24.25 14.13
CA GLU A 292 -22.85 24.09 13.04
C GLU A 292 -24.24 23.85 13.63
N GLN A 293 -24.37 22.98 14.62
CA GLN A 293 -25.64 22.79 15.32
C GLN A 293 -26.16 24.06 15.98
N SER A 294 -25.30 24.80 16.66
CA SER A 294 -25.70 26.04 17.32
C SER A 294 -26.14 27.12 16.32
N ALA A 295 -25.51 27.19 15.14
CA ALA A 295 -25.92 28.08 14.06
C ALA A 295 -27.29 27.71 13.49
N LEU A 296 -27.54 26.41 13.28
CA LEU A 296 -28.83 25.89 12.83
C LEU A 296 -29.95 26.18 13.85
N ASP A 297 -29.68 25.97 15.14
CA ASP A 297 -30.64 26.24 16.18
C ASP A 297 -30.93 27.72 16.34
N ALA A 298 -29.91 28.59 16.18
CA ALA A 298 -30.11 30.04 16.15
C ALA A 298 -31.00 30.46 14.96
N THR A 299 -30.77 29.89 13.78
CA THR A 299 -31.57 30.15 12.58
C THR A 299 -33.04 29.70 12.79
N ARG A 300 -33.24 28.50 13.33
CA ARG A 300 -34.59 27.98 13.67
C ARG A 300 -35.29 28.86 14.72
N ALA A 301 -34.56 29.30 15.72
CA ALA A 301 -35.10 30.21 16.73
C ALA A 301 -35.51 31.56 16.13
N SER A 302 -34.70 32.13 15.26
CA SER A 302 -35.01 33.38 14.57
C SER A 302 -36.25 33.27 13.67
N LEU A 303 -36.39 32.17 12.91
CA LEU A 303 -37.58 31.90 12.11
C LEU A 303 -38.85 31.77 12.97
N ARG A 304 -38.76 31.10 14.12
CA ARG A 304 -39.90 31.00 15.07
C ARG A 304 -40.28 32.37 15.61
N THR A 305 -39.30 33.17 15.99
CA THR A 305 -39.54 34.53 16.51
C THR A 305 -40.17 35.44 15.44
N LEU A 306 -39.68 35.39 14.21
CA LEU A 306 -40.23 36.09 13.06
C LEU A 306 -41.69 35.68 12.80
N LEU A 307 -42.00 34.42 12.79
CA LEU A 307 -43.36 33.92 12.60
C LEU A 307 -44.31 34.42 13.69
N THR A 308 -43.91 34.31 14.96
CA THR A 308 -44.78 34.77 16.09
C THR A 308 -44.94 36.26 16.19
N GLN A 309 -43.93 37.04 15.77
CA GLN A 309 -44.01 38.50 15.69
C GLN A 309 -44.89 38.98 14.54
N THR A 310 -44.79 38.34 13.40
CA THR A 310 -45.52 38.75 12.18
C THR A 310 -47.00 38.24 12.22
N PHE A 311 -47.20 37.03 12.80
CA PHE A 311 -48.52 36.36 12.86
C PHE A 311 -48.89 35.96 14.28
N PRO A 312 -49.33 36.90 15.13
CA PRO A 312 -49.64 36.63 16.56
C PRO A 312 -50.76 35.60 16.76
N GLN A 313 -51.56 35.31 15.74
CA GLN A 313 -52.63 34.33 15.76
C GLN A 313 -52.12 32.88 15.78
N VAL A 314 -50.87 32.60 15.40
CA VAL A 314 -50.25 31.27 15.39
C VAL A 314 -49.77 30.94 16.80
N ARG A 315 -50.57 30.17 17.56
CA ARG A 315 -50.28 29.81 18.95
C ARG A 315 -49.28 28.68 19.12
N VAL A 316 -49.18 27.78 18.14
CA VAL A 316 -48.31 26.61 18.19
C VAL A 316 -47.48 26.55 16.91
N VAL A 317 -46.16 26.63 17.05
CA VAL A 317 -45.24 26.57 15.95
C VAL A 317 -44.68 25.14 15.84
N VAL A 318 -45.11 24.42 14.82
CA VAL A 318 -44.62 23.06 14.50
C VAL A 318 -43.54 23.13 13.42
N ASP A 319 -43.84 23.85 12.34
CA ASP A 319 -42.96 24.06 11.21
C ASP A 319 -43.04 25.54 10.77
N ALA A 320 -42.09 26.35 11.25
CA ALA A 320 -42.13 27.78 11.04
C ALA A 320 -42.12 28.19 9.54
N PRO A 321 -41.27 27.63 8.65
CA PRO A 321 -41.27 27.94 7.24
C PRO A 321 -42.62 27.63 6.56
N LEU A 322 -43.18 26.46 6.78
CA LEU A 322 -44.41 26.02 6.13
C LEU A 322 -45.62 26.82 6.64
N GLN A 323 -45.65 27.12 7.96
CA GLN A 323 -46.71 27.93 8.54
C GLN A 323 -46.62 29.38 8.04
N MET A 324 -45.45 29.97 7.92
CA MET A 324 -45.27 31.32 7.36
C MET A 324 -45.75 31.37 5.92
N GLU A 325 -45.46 30.39 5.09
CA GLU A 325 -45.93 30.33 3.71
C GLU A 325 -47.46 30.29 3.62
N ARG A 326 -48.11 29.51 4.47
CA ARG A 326 -49.59 29.44 4.57
C ARG A 326 -50.23 30.74 5.00
N GLU A 327 -49.67 31.40 6.02
CA GLU A 327 -50.18 32.65 6.50
C GLU A 327 -50.00 33.81 5.46
N VAL A 328 -48.86 33.82 4.78
CA VAL A 328 -48.62 34.78 3.68
C VAL A 328 -49.58 34.54 2.51
N ALA A 329 -49.86 33.24 2.18
CA ALA A 329 -50.82 32.91 1.14
C ALA A 329 -52.24 33.37 1.51
N ALA A 330 -52.64 33.14 2.80
CA ALA A 330 -53.93 33.59 3.31
C ALA A 330 -54.07 35.12 3.29
N LEU A 331 -53.00 35.88 3.67
CA LEU A 331 -52.99 37.32 3.59
C LEU A 331 -53.09 37.84 2.14
N ARG A 332 -52.38 37.24 1.21
CA ARG A 332 -52.48 37.55 -0.26
C ARG A 332 -53.90 37.36 -0.75
N GLN A 333 -54.54 36.25 -0.34
CA GLN A 333 -55.93 35.97 -0.73
C GLN A 333 -56.90 36.97 -0.12
N ALA A 334 -56.69 37.39 1.15
CA ALA A 334 -57.54 38.37 1.84
C ALA A 334 -57.38 39.80 1.29
N THR A 335 -56.20 40.17 0.79
CA THR A 335 -55.90 41.47 0.22
C THR A 335 -56.24 41.56 -1.29
N GLY A 336 -56.72 40.47 -1.92
CA GLY A 336 -57.01 40.45 -3.33
C GLY A 336 -55.76 40.56 -4.22
N ALA A 337 -54.55 40.38 -3.68
CA ALA A 337 -53.33 40.38 -4.46
C ALA A 337 -53.32 39.13 -5.38
N ALA A 338 -53.19 39.34 -6.67
CA ALA A 338 -53.19 38.27 -7.65
C ALA A 338 -52.04 37.27 -7.41
N SER A 339 -52.35 36.02 -7.24
CA SER A 339 -51.37 34.90 -7.09
C SER A 339 -51.12 34.27 -8.48
N GLU A 340 -49.93 33.73 -8.69
CA GLU A 340 -49.61 32.97 -9.91
C GLU A 340 -50.53 31.75 -10.11
N ARG A 341 -51.26 31.35 -9.07
CA ARG A 341 -52.26 30.28 -9.12
C ARG A 341 -53.68 30.73 -9.36
N ASP A 342 -53.91 32.03 -9.50
CA ASP A 342 -55.25 32.56 -9.72
C ASP A 342 -55.61 32.49 -11.23
N LEU A 343 -56.88 32.23 -11.46
CA LEU A 343 -57.43 32.15 -12.83
C LEU A 343 -57.10 33.36 -13.69
N GLU A 344 -57.19 34.54 -13.12
CA GLU A 344 -56.95 35.84 -13.82
C GLU A 344 -55.51 35.93 -14.32
N THR A 345 -54.53 35.57 -13.49
CA THR A 345 -53.12 35.62 -13.87
C THR A 345 -52.77 34.55 -14.89
N MET A 346 -53.34 33.36 -14.77
CA MET A 346 -53.18 32.29 -15.79
C MET A 346 -53.83 32.67 -17.10
N LEU A 347 -55.03 33.28 -17.09
CA LEU A 347 -55.71 33.74 -18.30
C LEU A 347 -54.99 34.92 -18.97
N ALA A 348 -54.43 35.83 -18.18
CA ALA A 348 -53.62 36.91 -18.72
C ALA A 348 -52.33 36.35 -19.43
N ALA A 349 -51.67 35.40 -18.77
CA ALA A 349 -50.52 34.72 -19.36
C ALA A 349 -50.87 33.93 -20.61
N ALA A 350 -52.01 33.20 -20.60
CA ALA A 350 -52.51 32.47 -21.75
C ALA A 350 -52.86 33.41 -22.90
N GLY A 351 -53.60 34.51 -22.61
CA GLY A 351 -53.99 35.50 -23.61
C GLY A 351 -52.83 36.20 -24.27
N ALA A 352 -51.75 36.47 -23.53
CA ALA A 352 -50.54 37.06 -24.10
C ALA A 352 -49.71 36.06 -24.95
N SER A 353 -49.88 34.76 -24.72
CA SER A 353 -49.10 33.71 -25.39
C SER A 353 -49.85 32.97 -26.51
N LEU A 354 -51.19 33.14 -26.59
CA LEU A 354 -52.00 32.53 -27.65
C LEU A 354 -51.79 33.22 -28.99
N PRO A 355 -51.71 32.49 -30.11
CA PRO A 355 -51.64 33.08 -31.45
C PRO A 355 -52.88 33.95 -31.77
N ALA A 356 -52.68 35.04 -32.48
CA ALA A 356 -53.75 35.97 -32.85
C ALA A 356 -54.89 35.23 -33.61
N GLY A 357 -56.14 35.42 -33.15
CA GLY A 357 -57.35 34.78 -33.76
C GLY A 357 -57.71 33.41 -33.20
N ARG A 358 -56.97 32.87 -32.22
CA ARG A 358 -57.31 31.64 -31.53
C ARG A 358 -58.01 31.97 -30.21
N VAL A 359 -59.29 31.65 -30.11
CA VAL A 359 -60.09 31.86 -28.90
C VAL A 359 -60.56 30.52 -28.37
N PRO A 360 -60.37 30.18 -27.08
CA PRO A 360 -60.89 28.96 -26.51
C PRO A 360 -62.41 28.94 -26.47
N GLY A 361 -63.02 27.82 -26.81
CA GLY A 361 -64.48 27.64 -26.78
C GLY A 361 -65.04 27.51 -25.36
N SER A 362 -64.26 26.99 -24.43
CA SER A 362 -64.59 26.97 -23.00
C SER A 362 -63.34 26.97 -22.13
N ILE A 363 -63.49 27.50 -20.91
CA ILE A 363 -62.43 27.58 -19.90
C ILE A 363 -62.90 26.85 -18.68
N GLU A 364 -62.13 25.89 -18.22
CA GLU A 364 -62.34 25.19 -16.95
C GLU A 364 -61.16 25.47 -16.00
N PHE A 365 -61.44 25.82 -14.76
CA PHE A 365 -60.41 26.04 -13.73
C PHE A 365 -60.72 25.16 -12.53
N ALA A 366 -59.76 24.30 -12.19
CA ALA A 366 -59.86 23.44 -11.01
C ALA A 366 -58.47 23.15 -10.47
N ALA A 367 -58.34 23.12 -9.16
CA ALA A 367 -57.10 22.76 -8.45
C ALA A 367 -55.86 23.55 -8.85
N GLY A 368 -55.97 24.81 -9.31
CA GLY A 368 -54.84 25.63 -9.74
C GLY A 368 -54.35 25.31 -11.15
N GLU A 369 -55.16 24.64 -11.94
CA GLU A 369 -54.91 24.40 -13.37
C GLU A 369 -56.02 25.05 -14.23
N ALA A 370 -55.62 25.74 -15.26
CA ALA A 370 -56.56 26.29 -16.26
C ALA A 370 -56.54 25.41 -17.52
N LYS A 371 -57.72 24.87 -17.90
CA LYS A 371 -57.93 24.08 -19.11
C LYS A 371 -58.70 24.90 -20.15
N LEU A 372 -58.04 25.18 -21.26
CA LEU A 372 -58.60 25.92 -22.37
C LEU A 372 -59.00 24.92 -23.49
N LYS A 373 -60.29 24.69 -23.70
CA LYS A 373 -60.82 23.71 -24.66
C LYS A 373 -61.21 24.39 -25.96
N GLY A 374 -61.16 23.63 -27.03
CA GLY A 374 -61.55 24.09 -28.37
C GLY A 374 -60.46 24.85 -29.11
N LEU A 375 -59.21 24.70 -28.66
CA LEU A 375 -58.04 25.30 -29.31
C LEU A 375 -57.48 24.35 -30.36
N GLN A 376 -57.72 24.64 -31.64
CA GLN A 376 -57.10 23.93 -32.76
C GLN A 376 -55.72 24.53 -33.05
N LEU A 377 -54.69 24.05 -32.38
CA LEU A 377 -53.32 24.53 -32.51
C LEU A 377 -52.52 23.58 -33.43
N SER A 378 -51.74 24.14 -34.32
CA SER A 378 -50.76 23.39 -35.09
C SER A 378 -49.56 22.97 -34.20
N PRO A 379 -48.77 21.97 -34.60
CA PRO A 379 -47.59 21.55 -33.83
C PRO A 379 -46.59 22.69 -33.58
N GLN A 380 -46.45 23.63 -34.48
CA GLN A 380 -45.60 24.79 -34.34
C GLN A 380 -46.16 25.81 -33.36
N GLU A 381 -47.47 26.08 -33.40
CA GLU A 381 -48.17 26.94 -32.44
C GLU A 381 -48.14 26.38 -31.02
N THR A 382 -48.25 25.05 -30.86
CA THR A 382 -48.14 24.35 -29.58
C THR A 382 -46.75 24.53 -28.96
N SER A 383 -45.69 24.38 -29.76
CA SER A 383 -44.33 24.56 -29.31
C SER A 383 -44.03 26.00 -28.91
N SER A 384 -44.51 26.98 -29.68
CA SER A 384 -44.34 28.39 -29.37
C SER A 384 -45.09 28.81 -28.10
N LEU A 385 -46.32 28.34 -27.93
CA LEU A 385 -47.16 28.55 -26.75
C LEU A 385 -46.48 28.02 -25.47
N SER A 386 -45.95 26.77 -25.53
CA SER A 386 -45.30 26.13 -24.41
C SER A 386 -43.99 26.86 -24.01
N LEU A 387 -43.21 27.36 -24.97
CA LEU A 387 -42.01 28.14 -24.73
C LEU A 387 -42.32 29.51 -24.15
N GLN A 388 -43.31 30.22 -24.67
CA GLN A 388 -43.71 31.54 -24.16
C GLN A 388 -44.26 31.45 -22.73
N LEU A 389 -45.11 30.47 -22.44
CA LEU A 389 -45.66 30.27 -21.12
C LEU A 389 -44.57 29.87 -20.11
N LYS A 390 -43.62 29.04 -20.54
CA LYS A 390 -42.46 28.68 -19.69
C LYS A 390 -41.59 29.90 -19.31
N ASN A 391 -41.39 30.82 -20.23
CA ASN A 391 -40.65 32.07 -19.96
C ASN A 391 -41.33 32.96 -18.93
N ILE A 392 -42.64 32.85 -18.73
CA ILE A 392 -43.42 33.60 -17.75
C ILE A 392 -43.74 32.78 -16.49
N GLY A 393 -43.13 31.62 -16.33
CA GLY A 393 -43.30 30.79 -15.09
C GLY A 393 -44.46 29.80 -15.12
N TYR A 394 -45.03 29.48 -16.29
CA TYR A 394 -46.11 28.51 -16.44
C TYR A 394 -45.71 27.34 -17.34
N ALA A 395 -46.11 26.15 -16.93
CA ALA A 395 -46.01 24.95 -17.78
C ALA A 395 -47.33 24.74 -18.55
N ALA A 396 -47.21 24.58 -19.87
CA ALA A 396 -48.35 24.27 -20.73
C ALA A 396 -48.22 22.87 -21.36
N ARG A 397 -49.29 22.10 -21.35
CA ARG A 397 -49.43 20.82 -22.03
C ARG A 397 -50.68 20.84 -22.91
N VAL A 398 -50.53 20.50 -24.19
CA VAL A 398 -51.64 20.47 -25.12
C VAL A 398 -52.01 18.99 -25.38
N GLU A 399 -53.27 18.63 -25.12
CA GLU A 399 -53.83 17.30 -25.35
C GLU A 399 -55.03 17.43 -26.30
N GLY A 400 -54.82 17.09 -27.55
CA GLY A 400 -55.82 17.23 -28.62
C GLY A 400 -56.16 18.70 -28.87
N ASP A 401 -57.39 19.09 -28.55
CA ASP A 401 -57.90 20.48 -28.67
C ASP A 401 -57.89 21.28 -27.35
N THR A 402 -57.29 20.71 -26.30
CA THR A 402 -57.28 21.29 -24.94
C THR A 402 -55.86 21.66 -24.53
N ALA A 403 -55.65 22.91 -24.15
CA ALA A 403 -54.39 23.38 -23.52
C ALA A 403 -54.56 23.44 -22.02
N ILE A 404 -53.70 22.75 -21.26
CA ILE A 404 -53.67 22.71 -19.80
C ILE A 404 -52.48 23.59 -19.34
N ILE A 405 -52.79 24.62 -18.57
CA ILE A 405 -51.80 25.57 -18.06
C ILE A 405 -51.74 25.46 -16.53
N ARG A 406 -50.55 25.36 -15.99
CA ARG A 406 -50.28 25.30 -14.54
C ARG A 406 -49.02 26.10 -14.19
N PRO A 407 -48.87 26.61 -12.97
CA PRO A 407 -47.62 27.23 -12.54
C PRO A 407 -46.44 26.26 -12.63
N ASP A 408 -45.31 26.69 -13.13
CA ASP A 408 -44.09 25.86 -13.20
C ASP A 408 -43.40 25.85 -11.83
N THR A 409 -43.64 24.78 -11.04
CA THR A 409 -43.04 24.59 -9.73
C THR A 409 -41.55 24.28 -9.78
N SER A 410 -40.96 24.12 -10.97
CA SER A 410 -39.54 23.83 -11.13
C SER A 410 -38.63 25.05 -10.98
N LEU A 411 -39.17 26.26 -11.08
CA LEU A 411 -38.44 27.52 -10.94
C LEU A 411 -38.31 28.01 -9.46
N GLY A 412 -38.98 27.32 -8.51
CA GLY A 412 -39.00 27.71 -7.11
C GLY A 412 -38.02 26.96 -6.20
N LEU A 413 -37.16 26.09 -6.71
CA LEU A 413 -36.15 25.33 -5.96
C LEU A 413 -34.75 25.58 -6.56
N ALA A 414 -34.25 26.81 -6.41
CA ALA A 414 -32.82 27.00 -6.38
C ALA A 414 -32.39 27.07 -4.91
N PRO A 415 -31.27 26.37 -4.54
CA PRO A 415 -30.84 26.13 -3.17
C PRO A 415 -30.40 27.39 -2.43
#